data_19e02e47d82fd42a3c6d1c3c1b12c0f8
#
_entry.id   19e02e47d82fd42a3c6d1c3c1b12c0f8
#
_cell.length_a   1.000
_cell.length_b   1.000
_cell.length_c   1.000
_cell.angle_alpha   90.00
_cell.angle_beta   90.00
_cell.angle_gamma   90.00
#
_symmetry.space_group_name_H-M   'P 1'
#
loop_
_entity.id
_entity.type
_entity.pdbx_description
1 polymer ?
#
loop_
_entity_poly.entity_id
_entity_poly.type
_entity_poly.pdbx_seq_one_letter_code
_entity_poly.pdbx_strand_id
1 'polypeptide(L)'
;MAVKIKTILHEFKMGDVEDPALYAAFPLGEWERSEAGQWAMRNCVGEPVWNMSLDPYNYGYRVIISGDLLEHDHTYFKLKFYDYTKR
;
A
#
# COMPACT_ATOMS: atom_id res chain seq x y z
N MET A 1 10.71 24.47 -0.13
CA MET A 1 10.73 23.23 0.65
C MET A 1 9.69 22.26 0.11
N ALA A 2 10.09 21.03 -0.09
CA ALA A 2 9.16 20.03 -0.62
C ALA A 2 8.21 19.55 0.47
N VAL A 3 6.92 19.45 0.14
CA VAL A 3 5.91 18.93 1.06
C VAL A 3 5.79 17.43 0.85
N LYS A 4 5.87 16.68 1.94
CA LYS A 4 5.67 15.23 1.93
C LYS A 4 4.26 14.91 2.41
N ILE A 5 3.57 14.06 1.66
CA ILE A 5 2.20 13.68 1.98
C ILE A 5 2.17 12.18 2.24
N LYS A 6 1.75 11.78 3.44
CA LYS A 6 1.58 10.36 3.76
C LYS A 6 0.44 9.81 2.92
N THR A 7 0.73 8.79 2.14
CA THR A 7 -0.20 8.26 1.16
C THR A 7 -0.38 6.75 1.35
N ILE A 8 -1.61 6.30 1.30
CA ILE A 8 -1.90 4.86 1.26
C ILE A 8 -1.64 4.41 -0.17
N LEU A 9 -0.61 3.58 -0.35
CA LEU A 9 -0.19 3.14 -1.67
C LEU A 9 -0.96 1.91 -2.14
N HIS A 10 -1.32 1.05 -1.20
CA HIS A 10 -2.06 -0.17 -1.51
C HIS A 10 -2.69 -0.71 -0.24
N GLU A 11 -3.79 -1.40 -0.39
CA GLU A 11 -4.49 -2.03 0.72
C GLU A 11 -5.06 -3.35 0.24
N PHE A 12 -4.94 -4.38 1.06
CA PHE A 12 -5.59 -5.64 0.77
C PHE A 12 -6.08 -6.28 2.06
N LYS A 13 -7.02 -7.19 1.92
CA LYS A 13 -7.61 -7.91 3.04
C LYS A 13 -7.21 -9.37 2.96
N MET A 14 -6.99 -9.97 4.14
CA MET A 14 -6.78 -11.41 4.27
C MET A 14 -7.86 -11.95 5.18
N GLY A 15 -8.21 -13.21 4.97
CA GLY A 15 -9.13 -13.88 5.86
C GLY A 15 -8.50 -14.18 7.20
N ASP A 16 -9.22 -14.93 8.01
CA ASP A 16 -8.73 -15.40 9.31
C ASP A 16 -7.75 -16.54 9.07
N VAL A 17 -6.45 -16.23 9.11
CA VAL A 17 -5.37 -17.18 8.84
C VAL A 17 -4.49 -17.33 10.08
N GLU A 18 -3.87 -18.50 10.22
CA GLU A 18 -3.07 -18.80 11.41
C GLU A 18 -1.80 -17.99 11.52
N ASP A 19 -1.16 -17.70 10.39
CA ASP A 19 0.08 -16.93 10.38
C ASP A 19 -0.07 -15.77 9.40
N PRO A 20 -0.68 -14.66 9.84
CA PRO A 20 -0.97 -13.55 8.92
C PRO A 20 0.28 -12.94 8.29
N ALA A 21 1.39 -12.88 9.02
CA ALA A 21 2.63 -12.32 8.46
C ALA A 21 3.15 -13.16 7.30
N LEU A 22 3.09 -14.48 7.43
CA LEU A 22 3.51 -15.39 6.36
C LEU A 22 2.61 -15.26 5.14
N TYR A 23 1.30 -15.23 5.37
CA TYR A 23 0.35 -15.12 4.26
C TYR A 23 0.40 -13.76 3.58
N ALA A 24 0.74 -12.69 4.31
CA ALA A 24 0.88 -11.37 3.74
C ALA A 24 2.08 -11.25 2.80
N ALA A 25 3.09 -12.08 2.97
CA ALA A 25 4.32 -11.99 2.18
C ALA A 25 4.04 -12.14 0.68
N PHE A 26 3.12 -13.01 0.29
CA PHE A 26 2.82 -13.23 -1.13
C PHE A 26 2.16 -12.01 -1.79
N PRO A 27 1.04 -11.46 -1.28
CA PRO A 27 0.46 -10.26 -1.89
C PRO A 27 1.35 -9.02 -1.76
N LEU A 28 2.17 -8.92 -0.70
CA LEU A 28 3.16 -7.84 -0.61
C LEU A 28 4.18 -7.93 -1.74
N GLY A 29 4.67 -9.14 -2.01
CA GLY A 29 5.61 -9.36 -3.10
C GLY A 29 5.00 -9.10 -4.46
N GLU A 30 3.74 -9.47 -4.66
CA GLU A 30 3.02 -9.17 -5.90
C GLU A 30 2.92 -7.66 -6.12
N TRP A 31 2.59 -6.92 -5.06
CA TRP A 31 2.51 -5.46 -5.17
C TRP A 31 3.87 -4.86 -5.52
N GLU A 32 4.94 -5.32 -4.88
CA GLU A 32 6.28 -4.82 -5.17
C GLU A 32 6.68 -5.02 -6.64
N ARG A 33 6.21 -6.09 -7.25
CA ARG A 33 6.50 -6.39 -8.66
C ARG A 33 5.55 -5.70 -9.63
N SER A 34 4.44 -5.16 -9.12
CA SER A 34 3.45 -4.48 -9.96
C SER A 34 3.97 -3.13 -10.45
N GLU A 35 3.32 -2.58 -11.47
CA GLU A 35 3.65 -1.24 -11.97
C GLU A 35 3.55 -0.19 -10.87
N ALA A 36 2.46 -0.24 -10.10
CA ALA A 36 2.26 0.71 -8.99
C ALA A 36 3.32 0.56 -7.92
N GLY A 37 3.65 -0.68 -7.56
CA GLY A 37 4.68 -0.95 -6.56
C GLY A 37 6.06 -0.47 -7.00
N GLN A 38 6.43 -0.75 -8.24
CA GLN A 38 7.71 -0.30 -8.77
C GLN A 38 7.80 1.22 -8.82
N TRP A 39 6.72 1.86 -9.24
CA TRP A 39 6.66 3.32 -9.25
C TRP A 39 6.82 3.89 -7.83
N ALA A 40 6.09 3.32 -6.87
CA ALA A 40 6.14 3.78 -5.48
C ALA A 40 7.53 3.59 -4.87
N MET A 41 8.18 2.45 -5.13
CA MET A 41 9.52 2.20 -4.61
C MET A 41 10.54 3.22 -5.13
N ARG A 42 10.35 3.72 -6.35
CA ARG A 42 11.26 4.72 -6.93
C ARG A 42 10.97 6.14 -6.48
N ASN A 43 9.70 6.44 -6.16
CA ASN A 43 9.26 7.82 -5.95
C ASN A 43 8.97 8.19 -4.51
N CYS A 44 8.83 7.22 -3.61
CA CYS A 44 8.61 7.52 -2.20
C CYS A 44 9.84 8.18 -1.59
N VAL A 45 9.59 9.10 -0.68
CA VAL A 45 10.62 9.68 0.15
C VAL A 45 10.87 8.70 1.30
N GLY A 46 12.00 8.00 1.22
CA GLY A 46 12.26 6.88 2.12
C GLY A 46 11.61 5.60 1.59
N GLU A 47 11.50 4.60 2.43
CA GLU A 47 10.93 3.32 2.05
C GLU A 47 9.46 3.24 2.42
N PRO A 48 8.62 2.65 1.56
CA PRO A 48 7.25 2.33 1.95
C PRO A 48 7.23 1.37 3.14
N VAL A 49 6.23 1.53 3.99
CA VAL A 49 6.04 0.64 5.14
C VAL A 49 4.67 0.02 5.06
N TRP A 50 4.53 -1.17 5.65
CA TRP A 50 3.22 -1.81 5.71
C TRP A 50 2.85 -2.10 7.15
N ASN A 51 1.55 -2.05 7.42
CA ASN A 51 0.99 -2.34 8.73
C ASN A 51 -0.18 -3.29 8.57
N MET A 52 -0.36 -4.14 9.55
CA MET A 52 -1.44 -5.11 9.59
C MET A 52 -2.30 -4.84 10.81
N SER A 53 -3.61 -4.86 10.61
CA SER A 53 -4.56 -4.69 11.70
C SER A 53 -5.71 -5.66 11.51
N LEU A 54 -6.44 -5.92 12.59
CA LEU A 54 -7.66 -6.70 12.51
C LEU A 54 -8.76 -5.91 11.81
N ASP A 55 -9.50 -6.57 10.94
CA ASP A 55 -10.66 -5.99 10.31
C ASP A 55 -11.86 -6.23 11.23
N PRO A 56 -12.42 -5.20 11.84
CA PRO A 56 -13.50 -5.37 12.81
C PRO A 56 -14.79 -5.92 12.21
N TYR A 57 -14.95 -5.84 10.89
CA TYR A 57 -16.18 -6.26 10.24
C TYR A 57 -16.12 -7.68 9.71
N ASN A 58 -14.94 -8.19 9.39
CA ASN A 58 -14.81 -9.48 8.70
C ASN A 58 -13.98 -10.51 9.46
N TYR A 59 -13.55 -10.20 10.67
CA TYR A 59 -12.73 -11.09 11.51
C TYR A 59 -11.43 -11.56 10.84
N GLY A 60 -10.99 -10.83 9.84
CA GLY A 60 -9.74 -11.11 9.16
C GLY A 60 -8.74 -10.01 9.42
N TYR A 61 -7.76 -9.91 8.54
CA TYR A 61 -6.70 -8.93 8.65
C TYR A 61 -6.73 -7.98 7.46
N ARG A 62 -6.37 -6.73 7.74
CA ARG A 62 -6.22 -5.70 6.71
C ARG A 62 -4.77 -5.28 6.69
N VAL A 63 -4.16 -5.28 5.52
CA VAL A 63 -2.79 -4.83 5.33
C VAL A 63 -2.81 -3.53 4.53
N ILE A 64 -2.14 -2.52 5.05
CA ILE A 64 -2.06 -1.20 4.41
C ILE A 64 -0.59 -0.89 4.16
N ILE A 65 -0.25 -0.60 2.91
CA ILE A 65 1.08 -0.16 2.52
C ILE A 65 1.01 1.35 2.35
N SER A 66 1.87 2.08 3.05
CA SER A 66 1.89 3.53 2.99
C SER A 66 3.31 4.04 2.81
N GLY A 67 3.42 5.25 2.32
CA GLY A 67 4.69 5.92 2.15
C GLY A 67 4.48 7.40 1.96
N ASP A 68 5.58 8.16 2.04
CA ASP A 68 5.54 9.60 1.84
C ASP A 68 5.85 9.92 0.39
N LEU A 69 4.99 10.70 -0.23
CA LEU A 69 5.17 11.19 -1.60
C LEU A 69 5.28 12.70 -1.60
N LEU A 70 6.09 13.23 -2.49
CA LEU A 70 6.08 14.66 -2.75
C LEU A 70 4.75 15.04 -3.37
N GLU A 71 4.36 16.30 -3.22
CA GLU A 71 3.03 16.77 -3.62
C GLU A 71 2.68 16.42 -5.07
N HIS A 72 3.61 16.65 -6.01
CA HIS A 72 3.32 16.34 -7.42
C HIS A 72 3.23 14.84 -7.67
N ASP A 73 3.99 14.04 -6.96
CA ASP A 73 3.91 12.58 -7.06
C ASP A 73 2.63 12.04 -6.44
N HIS A 74 2.17 12.66 -5.36
CA HIS A 74 0.91 12.30 -4.74
C HIS A 74 -0.25 12.52 -5.71
N THR A 75 -0.25 13.66 -6.42
CA THR A 75 -1.26 13.95 -7.42
C THR A 75 -1.22 12.95 -8.56
N TYR A 76 -0.02 12.64 -9.05
CA TYR A 76 0.16 11.65 -10.11
C TYR A 76 -0.35 10.28 -9.68
N PHE A 77 0.00 9.86 -8.45
CA PHE A 77 -0.42 8.57 -7.92
C PHE A 77 -1.95 8.47 -7.88
N LYS A 78 -2.61 9.50 -7.39
CA LYS A 78 -4.07 9.50 -7.31
C LYS A 78 -4.73 9.42 -8.67
N LEU A 79 -4.18 10.11 -9.65
CA LEU A 79 -4.76 10.09 -10.99
C LEU A 79 -4.53 8.77 -11.73
N LYS A 80 -3.37 8.15 -11.52
CA LYS A 80 -3.02 6.96 -12.29
C LYS A 80 -3.40 5.65 -11.58
N PHE A 81 -3.15 5.56 -10.28
CA PHE A 81 -3.28 4.27 -9.57
C PHE A 81 -4.49 4.22 -8.64
N TYR A 82 -4.83 5.33 -8.01
CA TYR A 82 -5.89 5.34 -7.01
C TYR A 82 -7.25 5.00 -7.60
N ASP A 83 -7.57 5.57 -8.75
CA ASP A 83 -8.85 5.30 -9.42
C ASP A 83 -9.00 3.83 -9.82
N TYR A 84 -7.90 3.18 -10.09
CA TYR A 84 -7.88 1.75 -10.39
C TYR A 84 -8.31 0.90 -9.21
N THR A 85 -7.87 1.28 -8.01
CA THR A 85 -8.12 0.49 -6.81
C THR A 85 -9.51 0.71 -6.23
N LYS A 86 -10.20 1.75 -6.64
CA LYS A 86 -11.52 2.07 -6.14
C LYS A 86 -12.66 1.31 -6.82
N ARG A 87 -12.40 0.62 -7.86
CA ARG A 87 -13.44 -0.10 -8.61
C ARG A 87 -13.69 -1.49 -8.09
#